data_26641a4fe0289f75108d79380b10e99e
#
_entry.id   26641a4fe0289f75108d79380b10e99e
#
_cell.length_a   1.000
_cell.length_b   1.000
_cell.length_c   1.000
_cell.angle_alpha   90.00
_cell.angle_beta   90.00
_cell.angle_gamma   90.00
#
_symmetry.space_group_name_H-M   'P 1'
#
loop_
_entity.id
_entity.type
_entity.pdbx_description
1 polymer ?
#
loop_
_entity_poly.entity_id
_entity_poly.type
_entity_poly.pdbx_seq_one_letter_code
_entity_poly.pdbx_strand_id
1 'polypeptide(L)'
;MVDADYIMTVRSDGDVAAAIVDTNAKLGYVSTVSIGRDPYFLDYPFTNPNSSFDEHLAAAKRLKPKITVAPDIEKGLSLSESVEQADQLAEYSDTVVIVPKSVHPSEVPERFRVGLTLANYGSNAPWLIWDYKKCSSIHLLGGPPHRQLEVLNYGLPVDSLDGFSLGVYAMWGIWDGKKQPAPDHWDYKRRVKVCIDNYCDLIKKL
;
A
#
# COMPACT_ATOMS: atom_id res chain seq x y z
N MET A 1 -1.32 5.21 20.34
CA MET A 1 -2.37 5.34 19.28
C MET A 1 -1.63 5.45 17.97
N VAL A 2 -1.86 4.52 17.05
CA VAL A 2 -1.23 4.52 15.72
C VAL A 2 -2.08 5.41 14.81
N ASP A 3 -1.46 6.44 14.21
CA ASP A 3 -2.11 7.33 13.23
C ASP A 3 -1.61 7.00 11.83
N ALA A 4 -2.00 5.83 11.34
CA ALA A 4 -1.60 5.35 10.03
C ALA A 4 -2.79 5.31 9.05
N ASP A 5 -2.61 5.89 7.86
CA ASP A 5 -3.60 5.84 6.79
C ASP A 5 -3.71 4.41 6.22
N TYR A 6 -4.88 3.80 6.31
CA TYR A 6 -5.17 2.58 5.56
C TYR A 6 -5.62 2.91 4.14
N ILE A 7 -4.96 2.27 3.17
CA ILE A 7 -5.20 2.43 1.74
C ILE A 7 -5.69 1.10 1.17
N MET A 8 -6.85 1.11 0.54
CA MET A 8 -7.29 -0.07 -0.19
C MET A 8 -6.93 0.06 -1.67
N THR A 9 -5.92 -0.69 -2.09
CA THR A 9 -5.45 -0.71 -3.48
C THR A 9 -6.32 -1.64 -4.31
N VAL A 10 -6.92 -1.12 -5.39
CA VAL A 10 -7.80 -1.87 -6.28
C VAL A 10 -7.21 -1.98 -7.68
N ARG A 11 -7.68 -3.00 -8.42
CA ARG A 11 -7.22 -3.29 -9.79
C ARG A 11 -8.13 -2.71 -10.89
N SER A 12 -9.25 -2.13 -10.50
CA SER A 12 -10.21 -1.51 -11.43
C SER A 12 -11.11 -0.53 -10.71
N ASP A 13 -11.66 0.44 -11.44
CA ASP A 13 -12.63 1.40 -10.94
C ASP A 13 -14.06 0.85 -11.00
N GLY A 14 -14.31 -0.18 -10.20
CA GLY A 14 -15.61 -0.87 -10.12
C GLY A 14 -16.28 -0.72 -8.75
N ASP A 15 -17.13 -1.69 -8.41
CA ASP A 15 -17.93 -1.70 -7.17
C ASP A 15 -17.10 -1.59 -5.90
N VAL A 16 -15.89 -2.16 -5.88
CA VAL A 16 -14.97 -2.06 -4.73
C VAL A 16 -14.48 -0.64 -4.55
N ALA A 17 -14.02 0.01 -5.63
CA ALA A 17 -13.60 1.42 -5.58
C ALA A 17 -14.75 2.33 -5.12
N ALA A 18 -15.96 2.07 -5.60
CA ALA A 18 -17.16 2.78 -5.16
C ALA A 18 -17.51 2.54 -3.69
N ALA A 19 -17.22 1.34 -3.16
CA ALA A 19 -17.45 1.03 -1.75
C ALA A 19 -16.48 1.76 -0.81
N ILE A 20 -15.23 1.99 -1.25
CA ILE A 20 -14.17 2.63 -0.44
C ILE A 20 -14.48 4.09 -0.16
N VAL A 21 -15.09 4.81 -1.11
CA VAL A 21 -15.38 6.25 -0.99
C VAL A 21 -16.19 6.59 0.28
N ASP A 22 -17.06 5.67 0.73
CA ASP A 22 -17.90 5.83 1.91
C ASP A 22 -17.28 5.24 3.18
N THR A 23 -15.97 5.00 3.20
CA THR A 23 -15.25 4.39 4.33
C THR A 23 -14.15 5.30 4.87
N ASN A 24 -13.49 4.86 5.96
CA ASN A 24 -12.30 5.52 6.49
C ASN A 24 -11.00 5.18 5.73
N ALA A 25 -11.04 4.29 4.74
CA ALA A 25 -9.87 3.98 3.91
C ALA A 25 -9.68 5.00 2.80
N LYS A 26 -8.46 5.13 2.34
CA LYS A 26 -8.09 5.88 1.14
C LYS A 26 -8.10 4.96 -0.08
N LEU A 27 -8.36 5.51 -1.26
CA LEU A 27 -8.40 4.76 -2.51
C LEU A 27 -7.02 4.73 -3.17
N GLY A 28 -6.53 3.52 -3.47
CA GLY A 28 -5.29 3.29 -4.19
C GLY A 28 -5.49 2.49 -5.47
N TYR A 29 -4.61 2.69 -6.44
CA TYR A 29 -4.57 1.96 -7.71
C TYR A 29 -3.16 1.51 -8.08
N VAL A 30 -3.07 0.50 -8.95
CA VAL A 30 -1.85 0.18 -9.69
C VAL A 30 -1.83 1.01 -10.97
N SER A 31 -0.69 1.59 -11.36
CA SER A 31 -0.61 2.60 -12.44
C SER A 31 -1.06 2.14 -13.83
N THR A 32 -1.11 0.84 -14.08
CA THR A 32 -1.53 0.25 -15.37
C THR A 32 -3.04 0.13 -15.56
N VAL A 33 -3.84 0.42 -14.54
CA VAL A 33 -5.30 0.32 -14.65
C VAL A 33 -5.91 1.60 -15.20
N SER A 34 -7.08 1.46 -15.84
CA SER A 34 -7.91 2.62 -16.18
C SER A 34 -8.52 3.19 -14.90
N ILE A 35 -8.11 4.41 -14.54
CA ILE A 35 -8.48 5.08 -13.31
C ILE A 35 -9.53 6.14 -13.63
N GLY A 36 -10.72 5.96 -13.10
CA GLY A 36 -11.85 6.89 -13.27
C GLY A 36 -12.03 7.88 -12.11
N ARG A 37 -11.24 7.72 -11.03
CA ARG A 37 -11.26 8.58 -9.83
C ARG A 37 -9.86 9.00 -9.46
N ASP A 38 -9.72 10.15 -8.80
CA ASP A 38 -8.42 10.62 -8.31
C ASP A 38 -7.89 9.67 -7.21
N PRO A 39 -6.71 9.05 -7.42
CA PRO A 39 -6.15 8.15 -6.45
C PRO A 39 -5.45 8.90 -5.33
N TYR A 40 -5.63 8.44 -4.10
CA TYR A 40 -4.77 8.85 -2.99
C TYR A 40 -3.39 8.20 -3.08
N PHE A 41 -3.33 6.95 -3.61
CA PHE A 41 -2.14 6.13 -3.70
C PHE A 41 -2.02 5.51 -5.10
N LEU A 42 -0.82 5.55 -5.66
CA LEU A 42 -0.49 4.96 -6.94
C LEU A 42 0.69 4.00 -6.79
N ASP A 43 0.39 2.70 -6.89
CA ASP A 43 1.37 1.64 -6.80
C ASP A 43 2.11 1.41 -8.12
N TYR A 44 3.39 1.04 -8.04
CA TYR A 44 4.16 0.60 -9.20
C TYR A 44 3.75 -0.83 -9.58
N PRO A 45 3.53 -1.13 -10.87
CA PRO A 45 3.05 -2.44 -11.31
C PRO A 45 4.17 -3.49 -11.39
N PHE A 46 4.86 -3.75 -10.29
CA PHE A 46 6.05 -4.63 -10.21
C PHE A 46 5.81 -6.06 -10.69
N THR A 47 4.57 -6.56 -10.69
CA THR A 47 4.23 -7.90 -11.19
C THR A 47 4.07 -7.97 -12.70
N ASN A 48 4.04 -6.82 -13.39
CA ASN A 48 3.93 -6.77 -14.84
C ASN A 48 5.33 -6.60 -15.47
N PRO A 49 5.88 -7.60 -16.15
CA PRO A 49 7.22 -7.53 -16.74
C PRO A 49 7.35 -6.49 -17.85
N ASN A 50 6.22 -6.02 -18.39
CA ASN A 50 6.19 -5.00 -19.45
C ASN A 50 5.98 -3.59 -18.88
N SER A 51 5.91 -3.42 -17.54
CA SER A 51 5.80 -2.08 -16.96
C SER A 51 7.10 -1.32 -17.11
N SER A 52 6.98 -0.03 -17.43
CA SER A 52 8.11 0.89 -17.49
C SER A 52 7.97 2.01 -16.46
N PHE A 53 9.10 2.54 -16.03
CA PHE A 53 9.11 3.73 -15.18
C PHE A 53 8.45 4.92 -15.86
N ASP A 54 8.69 5.12 -17.17
CA ASP A 54 8.11 6.23 -17.93
C ASP A 54 6.59 6.21 -17.94
N GLU A 55 5.97 5.03 -18.07
CA GLU A 55 4.51 4.89 -17.99
C GLU A 55 3.97 5.22 -16.59
N HIS A 56 4.68 4.78 -15.56
CA HIS A 56 4.33 5.09 -14.18
C HIS A 56 4.46 6.58 -13.87
N LEU A 57 5.56 7.20 -14.31
CA LEU A 57 5.79 8.65 -14.19
C LEU A 57 4.71 9.45 -14.92
N ALA A 58 4.36 9.04 -16.14
CA ALA A 58 3.27 9.67 -16.90
C ALA A 58 1.92 9.55 -16.17
N ALA A 59 1.66 8.40 -15.54
CA ALA A 59 0.47 8.22 -14.71
C ALA A 59 0.50 9.11 -13.46
N ALA A 60 1.61 9.18 -12.74
CA ALA A 60 1.79 10.06 -11.57
C ALA A 60 1.59 11.54 -11.94
N LYS A 61 2.19 11.98 -13.04
CA LYS A 61 2.04 13.35 -13.56
C LYS A 61 0.58 13.70 -13.88
N ARG A 62 -0.16 12.77 -14.48
CA ARG A 62 -1.57 12.96 -14.85
C ARG A 62 -2.50 12.95 -13.64
N LEU A 63 -2.25 12.04 -12.68
CA LEU A 63 -3.18 11.73 -11.58
C LEU A 63 -2.83 12.47 -10.29
N LYS A 64 -1.58 12.90 -10.12
CA LYS A 64 -1.07 13.60 -8.94
C LYS A 64 -1.48 12.93 -7.62
N PRO A 65 -1.17 11.65 -7.44
CA PRO A 65 -1.53 10.93 -6.21
C PRO A 65 -0.82 11.56 -5.02
N LYS A 66 -1.42 11.46 -3.83
CA LYS A 66 -0.74 11.94 -2.61
C LYS A 66 0.48 11.09 -2.26
N ILE A 67 0.38 9.78 -2.48
CA ILE A 67 1.47 8.82 -2.26
C ILE A 67 1.69 8.02 -3.54
N THR A 68 2.94 7.81 -3.94
CA THR A 68 3.30 6.89 -5.03
C THR A 68 4.48 6.02 -4.64
N VAL A 69 4.62 4.87 -5.30
CA VAL A 69 5.71 3.91 -5.06
C VAL A 69 6.69 3.98 -6.24
N ALA A 70 7.97 4.15 -5.95
CA ALA A 70 9.03 4.03 -6.95
C ALA A 70 9.27 2.54 -7.28
N PRO A 71 9.89 2.22 -8.43
CA PRO A 71 10.30 0.85 -8.73
C PRO A 71 11.15 0.26 -7.60
N ASP A 72 10.90 -1.00 -7.26
CA ASP A 72 11.61 -1.71 -6.21
C ASP A 72 13.12 -1.77 -6.48
N ILE A 73 13.95 -1.54 -5.45
CA ILE A 73 15.39 -1.74 -5.55
C ILE A 73 15.67 -3.25 -5.54
N GLU A 74 15.58 -3.85 -6.72
CA GLU A 74 15.86 -5.26 -6.97
C GLU A 74 17.16 -5.43 -7.77
N LYS A 75 17.46 -6.69 -8.14
CA LYS A 75 18.61 -7.04 -8.96
C LYS A 75 18.55 -6.30 -10.30
N GLY A 76 19.46 -5.34 -10.48
CA GLY A 76 19.57 -4.53 -11.71
C GLY A 76 19.18 -3.07 -11.56
N LEU A 77 18.55 -2.66 -10.43
CA LEU A 77 18.32 -1.26 -10.09
C LEU A 77 19.15 -0.89 -8.86
N SER A 78 20.02 0.08 -8.98
CA SER A 78 20.82 0.60 -7.85
C SER A 78 20.01 1.55 -6.97
N LEU A 79 20.47 1.79 -5.73
CA LEU A 79 19.88 2.82 -4.86
C LEU A 79 19.90 4.19 -5.52
N SER A 80 21.01 4.56 -6.19
CA SER A 80 21.17 5.84 -6.86
C SER A 80 20.12 6.06 -7.96
N GLU A 81 19.89 5.05 -8.81
CA GLU A 81 18.88 5.11 -9.86
C GLU A 81 17.45 5.14 -9.28
N SER A 82 17.17 4.37 -8.22
CA SER A 82 15.87 4.42 -7.55
C SER A 82 15.60 5.79 -6.91
N VAL A 83 16.63 6.41 -6.32
CA VAL A 83 16.54 7.78 -5.77
C VAL A 83 16.27 8.80 -6.86
N GLU A 84 16.94 8.72 -8.01
CA GLU A 84 16.70 9.61 -9.15
C GLU A 84 15.26 9.47 -9.68
N GLN A 85 14.77 8.25 -9.80
CA GLN A 85 13.39 7.99 -10.20
C GLN A 85 12.37 8.49 -9.15
N ALA A 86 12.69 8.32 -7.86
CA ALA A 86 11.85 8.82 -6.77
C ALA A 86 11.81 10.36 -6.73
N ASP A 87 12.92 11.04 -7.01
CA ASP A 87 12.97 12.49 -7.11
C ASP A 87 12.08 13.00 -8.26
N GLN A 88 12.05 12.31 -9.41
CA GLN A 88 11.14 12.65 -10.52
C GLN A 88 9.66 12.45 -10.13
N LEU A 89 9.33 11.39 -9.38
CA LEU A 89 7.97 11.16 -8.89
C LEU A 89 7.55 12.20 -7.84
N ALA A 90 8.48 12.70 -7.03
CA ALA A 90 8.23 13.71 -6.01
C ALA A 90 7.80 15.08 -6.59
N GLU A 91 8.00 15.32 -7.90
CA GLU A 91 7.44 16.49 -8.57
C GLU A 91 5.90 16.44 -8.68
N TYR A 92 5.30 15.24 -8.56
CA TYR A 92 3.87 15.01 -8.80
C TYR A 92 3.13 14.37 -7.62
N SER A 93 3.84 14.06 -6.54
CA SER A 93 3.28 13.38 -5.36
C SER A 93 3.87 13.96 -4.07
N ASP A 94 3.07 14.08 -3.01
CA ASP A 94 3.53 14.60 -1.72
C ASP A 94 4.53 13.66 -1.03
N THR A 95 4.37 12.35 -1.26
CA THR A 95 5.18 11.30 -0.67
C THR A 95 5.55 10.24 -1.70
N VAL A 96 6.83 9.90 -1.76
CA VAL A 96 7.30 8.77 -2.57
C VAL A 96 7.81 7.67 -1.64
N VAL A 97 7.40 6.43 -1.92
CA VAL A 97 7.82 5.23 -1.21
C VAL A 97 8.93 4.54 -2.01
N ILE A 98 10.05 4.24 -1.35
CA ILE A 98 11.13 3.40 -1.91
C ILE A 98 11.15 2.06 -1.19
N VAL A 99 11.16 0.96 -1.94
CA VAL A 99 11.18 -0.41 -1.41
C VAL A 99 12.58 -1.00 -1.49
N PRO A 100 13.32 -1.09 -0.36
CA PRO A 100 14.74 -1.47 -0.33
C PRO A 100 14.92 -2.99 -0.29
N LYS A 101 14.70 -3.69 -1.41
CA LYS A 101 14.83 -5.16 -1.44
C LYS A 101 16.29 -5.64 -1.46
N SER A 102 17.23 -4.87 -2.02
CA SER A 102 18.64 -5.25 -2.16
C SER A 102 19.61 -4.33 -1.41
N VAL A 103 19.13 -3.30 -0.77
CA VAL A 103 19.90 -2.37 0.06
C VAL A 103 19.27 -2.28 1.45
N HIS A 104 20.08 -1.95 2.47
CA HIS A 104 19.55 -1.87 3.83
C HIS A 104 18.53 -0.72 3.96
N PRO A 105 17.40 -0.90 4.70
CA PRO A 105 16.36 0.13 4.83
C PRO A 105 16.86 1.50 5.29
N SER A 106 17.88 1.53 6.15
CA SER A 106 18.49 2.79 6.63
C SER A 106 19.35 3.52 5.61
N GLU A 107 19.58 2.95 4.42
CA GLU A 107 20.30 3.63 3.33
C GLU A 107 19.36 4.48 2.46
N VAL A 108 18.04 4.26 2.57
CA VAL A 108 17.05 5.08 1.88
C VAL A 108 17.09 6.50 2.46
N PRO A 109 17.21 7.54 1.62
CA PRO A 109 17.23 8.93 2.12
C PRO A 109 15.97 9.29 2.89
N GLU A 110 16.11 10.00 4.03
CA GLU A 110 15.01 10.34 4.95
C GLU A 110 13.85 11.13 4.32
N ARG A 111 14.08 11.81 3.19
CA ARG A 111 13.02 12.51 2.46
C ARG A 111 12.01 11.58 1.80
N PHE A 112 12.31 10.29 1.69
CA PHE A 112 11.42 9.27 1.16
C PHE A 112 10.88 8.37 2.26
N ARG A 113 9.68 7.86 2.05
CA ARG A 113 9.10 6.83 2.92
C ARG A 113 9.66 5.47 2.56
N VAL A 114 10.02 4.67 3.56
CA VAL A 114 10.57 3.33 3.34
C VAL A 114 9.44 2.31 3.21
N GLY A 115 9.44 1.54 2.14
CA GLY A 115 8.48 0.47 1.92
C GLY A 115 8.88 -0.83 2.63
N LEU A 116 8.01 -1.36 3.48
CA LEU A 116 8.13 -2.69 4.09
C LEU A 116 7.12 -3.63 3.46
N THR A 117 7.59 -4.56 2.62
CA THR A 117 6.72 -5.53 1.93
C THR A 117 6.29 -6.66 2.86
N LEU A 118 4.99 -6.88 3.00
CA LEU A 118 4.40 -7.96 3.79
C LEU A 118 3.77 -9.06 2.93
N ALA A 119 3.74 -8.90 1.62
CA ALA A 119 3.18 -9.86 0.69
C ALA A 119 4.17 -11.00 0.37
N ASN A 120 3.67 -12.25 0.32
CA ASN A 120 4.45 -13.45 0.02
C ASN A 120 4.75 -13.62 -1.50
N TYR A 121 4.66 -12.59 -2.31
CA TYR A 121 4.86 -12.68 -3.76
C TYR A 121 6.32 -12.44 -4.14
N GLY A 122 7.18 -13.45 -3.90
CA GLY A 122 8.49 -13.56 -4.56
C GLY A 122 9.55 -12.51 -4.20
N SER A 123 9.22 -11.58 -3.35
CA SER A 123 10.09 -10.51 -2.90
C SER A 123 10.38 -10.66 -1.41
N ASN A 124 11.18 -11.63 -1.08
CA ASN A 124 11.78 -11.70 0.25
C ASN A 124 12.75 -10.53 0.37
N ALA A 125 12.27 -9.41 0.96
CA ALA A 125 13.21 -8.46 1.51
C ALA A 125 14.05 -9.23 2.53
N PRO A 126 15.38 -9.27 2.40
CA PRO A 126 16.24 -10.05 3.30
C PRO A 126 16.29 -9.47 4.72
N TRP A 127 15.60 -8.35 4.93
CA TRP A 127 15.67 -7.54 6.13
C TRP A 127 14.67 -8.01 7.18
N LEU A 128 15.13 -8.05 8.42
CA LEU A 128 14.26 -8.28 9.57
C LEU A 128 13.45 -7.02 9.87
N ILE A 129 12.32 -7.20 10.51
CA ILE A 129 11.45 -6.08 10.92
C ILE A 129 12.19 -5.04 11.78
N TRP A 130 13.21 -5.46 12.52
CA TRP A 130 14.03 -4.61 13.37
C TRP A 130 15.01 -3.71 12.61
N ASP A 131 15.32 -4.04 11.35
CA ASP A 131 16.17 -3.23 10.49
C ASP A 131 15.48 -1.93 10.09
N TYR A 132 14.13 -1.92 10.17
CA TYR A 132 13.30 -0.74 9.87
C TYR A 132 13.15 0.23 11.05
N LYS A 133 13.63 -0.09 12.26
CA LYS A 133 13.50 0.79 13.45
C LYS A 133 14.17 2.15 13.33
N LYS A 134 15.16 2.27 12.44
CA LYS A 134 15.88 3.52 12.21
C LYS A 134 15.26 4.38 11.10
N CYS A 135 14.26 3.87 10.40
CA CYS A 135 13.55 4.64 9.39
C CYS A 135 12.65 5.68 10.08
N SER A 136 12.57 6.87 9.50
CA SER A 136 11.73 7.97 10.05
C SER A 136 10.25 7.80 9.69
N SER A 137 9.95 7.11 8.59
CA SER A 137 8.61 6.95 8.03
C SER A 137 8.53 5.64 7.23
N ILE A 138 7.49 4.83 7.47
CA ILE A 138 7.32 3.52 6.85
C ILE A 138 5.94 3.41 6.19
N HIS A 139 5.91 2.78 5.02
CA HIS A 139 4.70 2.29 4.37
C HIS A 139 4.69 0.76 4.36
N LEU A 140 3.64 0.13 4.88
CA LEU A 140 3.47 -1.32 4.78
C LEU A 140 2.80 -1.69 3.47
N LEU A 141 3.51 -2.42 2.61
CA LEU A 141 3.03 -2.84 1.29
C LEU A 141 2.38 -4.21 1.36
N GLY A 142 1.08 -4.23 1.07
CA GLY A 142 0.30 -5.45 0.92
C GLY A 142 0.22 -6.31 2.19
N GLY A 143 0.04 -7.62 1.99
CA GLY A 143 -0.06 -8.60 3.06
C GLY A 143 -1.47 -8.74 3.65
N PRO A 144 -1.67 -9.76 4.49
CA PRO A 144 -2.95 -9.97 5.15
C PRO A 144 -3.12 -9.02 6.34
N PRO A 145 -4.36 -8.61 6.67
CA PRO A 145 -4.64 -7.63 7.72
C PRO A 145 -4.06 -7.99 9.09
N HIS A 146 -4.11 -9.25 9.50
CA HIS A 146 -3.55 -9.69 10.78
C HIS A 146 -2.04 -9.49 10.86
N ARG A 147 -1.31 -9.66 9.73
CA ARG A 147 0.14 -9.44 9.69
C ARG A 147 0.47 -7.95 9.75
N GLN A 148 -0.33 -7.12 9.11
CA GLN A 148 -0.19 -5.66 9.20
C GLN A 148 -0.39 -5.19 10.65
N LEU A 149 -1.45 -5.65 11.34
CA LEU A 149 -1.69 -5.34 12.76
C LEU A 149 -0.56 -5.82 13.66
N GLU A 150 0.01 -7.00 13.40
CA GLU A 150 1.18 -7.51 14.12
C GLU A 150 2.37 -6.54 13.99
N VAL A 151 2.65 -6.06 12.76
CA VAL A 151 3.75 -5.11 12.50
C VAL A 151 3.51 -3.77 13.18
N LEU A 152 2.29 -3.24 13.16
CA LEU A 152 1.93 -2.01 13.86
C LEU A 152 2.20 -2.11 15.38
N ASN A 153 1.98 -3.29 15.98
CA ASN A 153 2.26 -3.54 17.40
C ASN A 153 3.76 -3.53 17.76
N TYR A 154 4.67 -3.61 16.79
CA TYR A 154 6.12 -3.49 17.07
C TYR A 154 6.59 -2.05 17.31
N GLY A 155 5.71 -1.06 17.20
CA GLY A 155 6.03 0.35 17.44
C GLY A 155 7.00 0.94 16.42
N LEU A 156 6.93 0.47 15.16
CA LEU A 156 7.61 1.09 14.03
C LEU A 156 6.89 2.38 13.62
N PRO A 157 7.60 3.37 13.04
CA PRO A 157 7.00 4.62 12.57
C PRO A 157 6.23 4.41 11.26
N VAL A 158 5.12 3.68 11.34
CA VAL A 158 4.26 3.39 10.19
C VAL A 158 3.24 4.51 10.01
N ASP A 159 3.34 5.25 8.90
CA ASP A 159 2.41 6.34 8.56
C ASP A 159 1.31 5.91 7.59
N SER A 160 1.52 4.83 6.85
CA SER A 160 0.51 4.31 5.93
C SER A 160 0.70 2.84 5.64
N LEU A 161 -0.39 2.20 5.22
CA LEU A 161 -0.38 0.80 4.81
C LEU A 161 -1.42 0.57 3.72
N ASP A 162 -1.12 -0.33 2.80
CA ASP A 162 -2.03 -0.68 1.71
C ASP A 162 -2.34 -2.17 1.65
N GLY A 163 -3.39 -2.52 0.90
CA GLY A 163 -3.69 -3.91 0.57
C GLY A 163 -5.07 -4.09 -0.03
N PHE A 164 -5.29 -5.27 -0.59
CA PHE A 164 -6.57 -5.69 -1.17
C PHE A 164 -7.24 -6.84 -0.40
N SER A 165 -6.58 -7.39 0.61
CA SER A 165 -7.01 -8.61 1.30
C SER A 165 -8.41 -8.49 1.92
N LEU A 166 -8.82 -7.29 2.38
CA LEU A 166 -10.17 -7.08 2.91
C LEU A 166 -11.26 -7.28 1.85
N GLY A 167 -11.00 -6.90 0.59
CA GLY A 167 -11.89 -7.20 -0.53
C GLY A 167 -12.04 -8.70 -0.78
N VAL A 168 -10.93 -9.46 -0.65
CA VAL A 168 -10.98 -10.92 -0.75
C VAL A 168 -11.78 -11.54 0.41
N TYR A 169 -11.59 -11.07 1.63
CA TYR A 169 -12.40 -11.54 2.77
C TYR A 169 -13.89 -11.25 2.58
N ALA A 170 -14.23 -10.09 2.05
CA ALA A 170 -15.61 -9.67 1.79
C ALA A 170 -16.33 -10.56 0.75
N MET A 171 -15.61 -11.30 -0.10
CA MET A 171 -16.22 -12.27 -1.02
C MET A 171 -16.92 -13.41 -0.28
N TRP A 172 -16.42 -13.79 0.90
CA TRP A 172 -16.86 -14.98 1.63
C TRP A 172 -17.48 -14.68 3.01
N GLY A 173 -17.48 -13.41 3.43
CA GLY A 173 -17.97 -13.04 4.75
C GLY A 173 -17.59 -11.62 5.12
N ILE A 174 -17.22 -11.41 6.38
CA ILE A 174 -16.64 -10.17 6.89
C ILE A 174 -15.36 -10.45 7.66
N TRP A 175 -14.60 -9.41 7.94
CA TRP A 175 -13.40 -9.47 8.76
C TRP A 175 -13.50 -8.42 9.89
N ASP A 176 -13.33 -8.87 11.15
CA ASP A 176 -13.37 -8.06 12.38
C ASP A 176 -12.21 -8.38 13.33
N GLY A 177 -11.04 -8.70 12.77
CA GLY A 177 -9.90 -9.29 13.46
C GLY A 177 -9.76 -10.78 13.17
N LYS A 178 -10.85 -11.43 12.76
CA LYS A 178 -10.91 -12.81 12.26
C LYS A 178 -11.99 -12.94 11.19
N LYS A 179 -11.98 -14.04 10.46
CA LYS A 179 -13.01 -14.35 9.46
C LYS A 179 -14.33 -14.65 10.12
N GLN A 180 -15.41 -14.00 9.69
CA GLN A 180 -16.77 -14.19 10.17
C GLN A 180 -17.72 -14.41 9.00
N PRO A 181 -18.81 -15.19 9.16
CA PRO A 181 -19.89 -15.20 8.19
C PRO A 181 -20.57 -13.82 8.14
N ALA A 182 -20.94 -13.37 6.94
CA ALA A 182 -21.80 -12.20 6.80
C ALA A 182 -23.28 -12.63 6.81
N PRO A 183 -24.20 -11.75 7.23
CA PRO A 183 -25.64 -11.97 7.02
C PRO A 183 -25.96 -12.21 5.52
N ASP A 184 -26.81 -13.18 5.21
CA ASP A 184 -27.10 -13.60 3.84
C ASP A 184 -27.61 -12.48 2.93
N HIS A 185 -28.33 -11.49 3.50
CA HIS A 185 -28.89 -10.37 2.78
C HIS A 185 -27.88 -9.23 2.49
N TRP A 186 -26.62 -9.36 2.92
CA TRP A 186 -25.59 -8.36 2.64
C TRP A 186 -24.95 -8.61 1.28
N ASP A 187 -25.00 -7.60 0.42
CA ASP A 187 -24.26 -7.61 -0.83
C ASP A 187 -22.74 -7.47 -0.61
N TYR A 188 -21.99 -7.65 -1.67
CA TYR A 188 -20.53 -7.57 -1.62
C TYR A 188 -20.03 -6.17 -1.21
N LYS A 189 -20.65 -5.11 -1.72
CA LYS A 189 -20.28 -3.72 -1.42
C LYS A 189 -20.39 -3.43 0.08
N ARG A 190 -21.51 -3.85 0.71
CA ARG A 190 -21.72 -3.71 2.16
C ARG A 190 -20.68 -4.49 2.96
N ARG A 191 -20.37 -5.71 2.55
CA ARG A 191 -19.34 -6.53 3.21
C ARG A 191 -17.96 -5.91 3.13
N VAL A 192 -17.57 -5.37 1.97
CA VAL A 192 -16.30 -4.63 1.80
C VAL A 192 -16.24 -3.45 2.76
N LYS A 193 -17.30 -2.63 2.80
CA LYS A 193 -17.36 -1.48 3.71
C LYS A 193 -17.17 -1.89 5.17
N VAL A 194 -17.88 -2.90 5.64
CA VAL A 194 -17.79 -3.37 7.03
C VAL A 194 -16.39 -3.93 7.33
N CYS A 195 -15.77 -4.68 6.42
CA CYS A 195 -14.40 -5.15 6.60
C CYS A 195 -13.41 -3.99 6.76
N ILE A 196 -13.54 -2.93 5.96
CA ILE A 196 -12.68 -1.75 6.02
C ILE A 196 -12.87 -1.00 7.33
N ASP A 197 -14.12 -0.71 7.69
CA ASP A 197 -14.43 0.06 8.90
C ASP A 197 -13.92 -0.68 10.16
N ASN A 198 -14.18 -2.00 10.27
CA ASN A 198 -13.66 -2.83 11.34
C ASN A 198 -12.11 -2.79 11.41
N TYR A 199 -11.45 -2.86 10.27
CA TYR A 199 -9.99 -2.84 10.22
C TYR A 199 -9.42 -1.48 10.63
N CYS A 200 -9.96 -0.40 10.11
CA CYS A 200 -9.57 0.96 10.51
C CYS A 200 -9.79 1.19 12.02
N ASP A 201 -10.88 0.67 12.59
CA ASP A 201 -11.14 0.76 14.02
C ASP A 201 -10.17 -0.07 14.86
N LEU A 202 -9.66 -1.18 14.34
CA LEU A 202 -8.61 -1.97 15.01
C LEU A 202 -7.27 -1.23 14.98
N ILE A 203 -6.89 -0.60 13.86
CA ILE A 203 -5.66 0.21 13.76
C ILE A 203 -5.69 1.34 14.80
N LYS A 204 -6.81 2.05 14.93
CA LYS A 204 -6.95 3.18 15.90
C LYS A 204 -6.84 2.75 17.37
N LYS A 205 -7.05 1.47 17.67
CA LYS A 205 -6.97 0.94 19.05
C LYS A 205 -5.55 0.54 19.46
N LEU A 206 -4.62 0.48 18.51
CA LEU A 206 -3.20 0.18 18.74
C LEU A 206 -2.47 1.46 19.17
#